data_e90a9ac6406a9cf95fc5d71af81d7fe0
#
_entry.id   e90a9ac6406a9cf95fc5d71af81d7fe0
#
_cell.length_a   1.000
_cell.length_b   1.000
_cell.length_c   1.000
_cell.angle_alpha   90.00
_cell.angle_beta   90.00
_cell.angle_gamma   90.00
#
_symmetry.space_group_name_H-M   'P 1'
#
loop_
_entity.id
_entity.type
_entity.pdbx_description
1 polymer ?
#
loop_
_entity_poly.entity_id
_entity_poly.type
_entity_poly.pdbx_seq_one_letter_code
_entity_poly.pdbx_strand_id
1 'polypeptide(L)'
;NERRHRLHEVVRLSGMNIIIDDDDYPLIIKVASLPGMRLQVYFLDNEEFFKRKFMFHDEEGKPFADNEDRMVFFCKGVIETIRKFGWPADYIHCFGWMTALIPFYLKTAYKNDPILNKFKIIYTPYKEDISGFFTPKFLDKASINNLEPEDLKPFMKNKDVTLIEGALAFTDGIIIGSEDLDESVTKAIKKLKGIPVLDYVPLENMKKEYMEFYNKLIEE
;
A
#
# COMPACT_ATOMS: atom_id res chain seq x y z
N ASN A 1 -12.07 12.07 -12.27
CA ASN A 1 -13.30 11.71 -13.01
C ASN A 1 -14.43 11.23 -12.11
N GLU A 2 -14.50 11.69 -10.87
CA GLU A 2 -15.56 11.35 -9.89
C GLU A 2 -16.98 11.58 -10.42
N ARG A 3 -17.18 12.54 -11.31
CA ARG A 3 -18.50 12.87 -11.86
C ARG A 3 -19.09 11.83 -12.82
N ARG A 4 -18.28 10.91 -13.35
CA ARG A 4 -18.75 9.87 -14.29
C ARG A 4 -19.13 8.56 -13.58
N HIS A 5 -18.60 8.34 -12.41
CA HIS A 5 -18.94 7.18 -11.57
C HIS A 5 -19.81 7.69 -10.44
N ARG A 6 -21.00 7.16 -10.29
CA ARG A 6 -21.88 7.47 -9.16
C ARG A 6 -21.23 6.96 -7.86
N LEU A 7 -20.35 7.79 -7.29
CA LEU A 7 -19.71 7.51 -6.02
C LEU A 7 -20.72 7.71 -4.89
N HIS A 8 -20.80 6.75 -4.02
CA HIS A 8 -21.61 6.83 -2.80
C HIS A 8 -20.69 6.82 -1.59
N GLU A 9 -20.88 7.78 -0.71
CA GLU A 9 -20.18 7.77 0.58
C GLU A 9 -20.70 6.62 1.45
N VAL A 10 -19.77 5.89 2.06
CA VAL A 10 -20.08 4.81 3.00
C VAL A 10 -20.05 5.39 4.41
N VAL A 11 -21.13 6.04 4.82
CA VAL A 11 -21.23 6.80 6.07
C VAL A 11 -20.78 5.99 7.30
N ARG A 12 -21.16 4.71 7.39
CA ARG A 12 -20.74 3.86 8.51
C ARG A 12 -19.25 3.61 8.62
N LEU A 13 -18.50 3.81 7.53
CA LEU A 13 -17.04 3.62 7.47
C LEU A 13 -16.28 4.94 7.53
N SER A 14 -16.93 6.01 7.07
CA SER A 14 -16.41 7.37 7.13
C SER A 14 -16.39 7.91 8.58
N GLY A 15 -15.74 9.04 8.78
CA GLY A 15 -15.68 9.72 10.07
C GLY A 15 -14.66 9.12 11.06
N MET A 16 -13.75 8.29 10.60
CA MET A 16 -12.53 7.97 11.34
C MET A 16 -11.48 9.05 11.07
N ASN A 17 -10.68 9.37 12.06
CA ASN A 17 -9.49 10.18 11.88
C ASN A 17 -8.26 9.28 11.77
N ILE A 18 -7.41 9.58 10.83
CA ILE A 18 -6.08 9.00 10.69
C ILE A 18 -5.10 9.97 11.31
N ILE A 19 -4.43 9.56 12.36
CA ILE A 19 -3.43 10.37 13.04
C ILE A 19 -2.08 10.12 12.37
N ILE A 20 -1.41 11.20 11.97
CA ILE A 20 -0.06 11.19 11.40
C ILE A 20 0.71 12.29 12.13
N ASP A 21 1.81 11.92 12.78
CA ASP A 21 2.49 12.80 13.72
C ASP A 21 1.47 13.23 14.80
N ASP A 22 1.29 14.53 15.04
CA ASP A 22 0.32 15.06 15.99
C ASP A 22 -0.99 15.56 15.34
N ASP A 23 -1.15 15.36 14.02
CA ASP A 23 -2.29 15.88 13.25
C ASP A 23 -3.34 14.83 12.94
N ASP A 24 -4.62 15.23 13.01
CA ASP A 24 -5.80 14.44 12.72
C ASP A 24 -6.32 14.68 11.30
N TYR A 25 -6.37 13.64 10.49
CA TYR A 25 -6.88 13.69 9.12
C TYR A 25 -8.17 12.87 8.96
N PRO A 26 -9.31 13.51 8.66
CA PRO A 26 -10.56 12.78 8.49
C PRO A 26 -10.54 11.87 7.28
N LEU A 27 -10.90 10.60 7.49
CA LEU A 27 -11.03 9.60 6.43
C LEU A 27 -12.48 9.52 5.97
N ILE A 28 -12.71 9.85 4.70
CA ILE A 28 -13.99 9.66 4.01
C ILE A 28 -13.85 8.50 3.04
N ILE A 29 -14.81 7.57 3.10
CA ILE A 29 -14.80 6.39 2.24
C ILE A 29 -15.95 6.47 1.26
N LYS A 30 -15.64 6.45 -0.02
CA LYS A 30 -16.60 6.41 -1.12
C LYS A 30 -16.47 5.07 -1.86
N VAL A 31 -17.56 4.58 -2.41
CA VAL A 31 -17.58 3.32 -3.15
C VAL A 31 -18.23 3.49 -4.51
N ALA A 32 -17.69 2.79 -5.49
CA ALA A 32 -18.30 2.58 -6.79
C ALA A 32 -18.24 1.10 -7.18
N SER A 33 -19.29 0.60 -7.80
CA SER A 33 -19.30 -0.74 -8.40
C SER A 33 -18.91 -0.63 -9.88
N LEU A 34 -18.05 -1.52 -10.36
CA LEU A 34 -17.73 -1.58 -11.78
C LEU A 34 -18.88 -2.24 -12.55
N PRO A 35 -19.41 -1.59 -13.60
CA PRO A 35 -20.50 -2.15 -14.39
C PRO A 35 -20.12 -3.50 -15.01
N GLY A 36 -21.01 -4.49 -14.87
CA GLY A 36 -20.81 -5.84 -15.43
C GLY A 36 -19.83 -6.72 -14.67
N MET A 37 -19.28 -6.26 -13.54
CA MET A 37 -18.36 -7.02 -12.71
C MET A 37 -18.84 -7.01 -11.24
N ARG A 38 -18.58 -8.12 -10.52
CA ARG A 38 -18.79 -8.15 -9.05
C ARG A 38 -17.59 -7.54 -8.31
N LEU A 39 -17.19 -6.35 -8.74
CA LEU A 39 -16.03 -5.66 -8.19
C LEU A 39 -16.46 -4.29 -7.66
N GLN A 40 -16.09 -4.01 -6.44
CA GLN A 40 -16.25 -2.71 -5.80
C GLN A 40 -14.90 -2.01 -5.70
N VAL A 41 -14.90 -0.71 -5.99
CA VAL A 41 -13.74 0.16 -5.83
C VAL A 41 -14.03 1.11 -4.67
N TYR A 42 -13.21 1.05 -3.65
CA TYR A 42 -13.27 1.94 -2.49
C TYR A 42 -12.26 3.05 -2.66
N PHE A 43 -12.71 4.28 -2.53
CA PHE A 43 -11.90 5.48 -2.58
C PHE A 43 -11.72 5.98 -1.15
N LEU A 44 -10.48 6.09 -0.72
CA LEU A 44 -10.12 6.77 0.51
C LEU A 44 -9.92 8.24 0.16
N ASP A 45 -10.73 9.10 0.71
CA ASP A 45 -10.77 10.52 0.39
C ASP A 45 -10.45 11.37 1.61
N ASN A 46 -9.69 12.42 1.36
CA ASN A 46 -9.39 13.50 2.26
C ASN A 46 -9.15 14.74 1.40
N GLU A 47 -9.87 15.84 1.68
CA GLU A 47 -9.80 17.03 0.81
C GLU A 47 -8.39 17.65 0.78
N GLU A 48 -7.68 17.62 1.88
CA GLU A 48 -6.34 18.18 1.99
C GLU A 48 -5.34 17.41 1.13
N PHE A 49 -5.36 16.08 1.21
CA PHE A 49 -4.40 15.22 0.50
C PHE A 49 -4.75 14.97 -0.96
N PHE A 50 -6.04 14.86 -1.31
CA PHE A 50 -6.43 14.32 -2.62
C PHE A 50 -7.22 15.28 -3.52
N LYS A 51 -7.61 16.46 -3.02
CA LYS A 51 -8.28 17.48 -3.83
C LYS A 51 -7.28 18.29 -4.64
N ARG A 52 -6.60 17.63 -5.58
CA ARG A 52 -5.53 18.19 -6.42
C ARG A 52 -5.69 17.77 -7.87
N LYS A 53 -5.14 18.59 -8.78
CA LYS A 53 -5.12 18.31 -10.21
C LYS A 53 -4.13 17.20 -10.55
N PHE A 54 -2.96 17.22 -9.93
CA PHE A 54 -1.86 16.30 -10.14
C PHE A 54 -1.74 15.29 -9.01
N MET A 55 -1.17 14.13 -9.30
CA MET A 55 -1.14 13.02 -8.34
C MET A 55 0.01 13.15 -7.33
N PHE A 56 1.24 13.25 -7.77
CA PHE A 56 2.42 13.23 -6.90
C PHE A 56 3.39 14.40 -7.11
N HIS A 57 3.20 15.16 -8.17
CA HIS A 57 4.02 16.29 -8.55
C HIS A 57 3.13 17.48 -8.91
N ASP A 58 3.68 18.68 -8.84
CA ASP A 58 3.01 19.89 -9.32
C ASP A 58 3.12 20.06 -10.85
N GLU A 59 2.65 21.18 -11.37
CA GLU A 59 2.72 21.49 -12.81
C GLU A 59 4.16 21.60 -13.34
N GLU A 60 5.12 21.88 -12.47
CA GLU A 60 6.53 22.04 -12.81
C GLU A 60 7.31 20.71 -12.65
N GLY A 61 6.63 19.64 -12.26
CA GLY A 61 7.22 18.32 -12.02
C GLY A 61 7.93 18.19 -10.68
N LYS A 62 7.74 19.13 -9.76
CA LYS A 62 8.30 19.06 -8.41
C LYS A 62 7.43 18.16 -7.54
N PRO A 63 8.02 17.20 -6.79
CA PRO A 63 7.28 16.38 -5.84
C PRO A 63 6.53 17.21 -4.81
N PHE A 64 5.30 16.81 -4.48
CA PHE A 64 4.59 17.40 -3.35
C PHE A 64 5.29 17.05 -2.03
N ALA A 65 5.42 18.05 -1.16
CA ALA A 65 6.12 17.91 0.12
C ALA A 65 5.43 16.95 1.10
N ASP A 66 4.15 16.68 0.90
CA ASP A 66 3.31 15.82 1.73
C ASP A 66 3.08 14.42 1.14
N ASN A 67 3.88 13.98 0.16
CA ASN A 67 3.73 12.65 -0.44
C ASN A 67 3.89 11.52 0.60
N GLU A 68 4.78 11.70 1.58
CA GLU A 68 4.96 10.72 2.67
C GLU A 68 3.75 10.66 3.61
N ASP A 69 3.15 11.81 3.96
CA ASP A 69 1.93 11.89 4.80
C ASP A 69 0.76 11.21 4.09
N ARG A 70 0.62 11.48 2.80
CA ARG A 70 -0.42 10.87 1.95
C ARG A 70 -0.28 9.36 1.88
N MET A 71 0.95 8.84 1.81
CA MET A 71 1.20 7.40 1.82
C MET A 71 0.83 6.78 3.19
N VAL A 72 1.25 7.38 4.29
CA VAL A 72 0.90 6.93 5.65
C VAL A 72 -0.61 6.94 5.83
N PHE A 73 -1.27 8.06 5.45
CA PHE A 73 -2.74 8.18 5.47
C PHE A 73 -3.40 7.05 4.70
N PHE A 74 -2.95 6.81 3.46
CA PHE A 74 -3.53 5.79 2.61
C PHE A 74 -3.34 4.39 3.19
N CYS A 75 -2.13 4.03 3.58
CA CYS A 75 -1.82 2.71 4.13
C CYS A 75 -2.62 2.42 5.41
N LYS A 76 -2.62 3.34 6.36
CA LYS A 76 -3.39 3.19 7.61
C LYS A 76 -4.89 3.20 7.34
N GLY A 77 -5.36 4.07 6.44
CA GLY A 77 -6.76 4.17 6.05
C GLY A 77 -7.30 2.88 5.41
N VAL A 78 -6.50 2.22 4.56
CA VAL A 78 -6.86 0.91 3.99
C VAL A 78 -7.03 -0.14 5.09
N ILE A 79 -6.08 -0.24 6.01
CA ILE A 79 -6.11 -1.23 7.08
C ILE A 79 -7.32 -1.00 8.00
N GLU A 80 -7.53 0.24 8.44
CA GLU A 80 -8.68 0.59 9.29
C GLU A 80 -10.02 0.34 8.57
N THR A 81 -10.07 0.54 7.26
CA THR A 81 -11.25 0.24 6.45
C THR A 81 -11.54 -1.26 6.45
N ILE A 82 -10.55 -2.10 6.17
CA ILE A 82 -10.70 -3.56 6.16
C ILE A 82 -11.11 -4.05 7.55
N ARG A 83 -10.48 -3.55 8.61
CA ARG A 83 -10.79 -3.88 10.00
C ARG A 83 -12.23 -3.56 10.34
N LYS A 84 -12.69 -2.37 9.97
CA LYS A 84 -14.06 -1.90 10.26
C LYS A 84 -15.11 -2.65 9.45
N PHE A 85 -14.78 -3.12 8.24
CA PHE A 85 -15.63 -4.02 7.47
C PHE A 85 -15.79 -5.40 8.13
N GLY A 86 -14.77 -5.86 8.85
CA GLY A 86 -14.72 -7.23 9.33
C GLY A 86 -14.68 -8.25 8.20
N TRP A 87 -14.09 -7.88 7.07
CA TRP A 87 -14.14 -8.69 5.85
C TRP A 87 -13.14 -9.82 5.92
N PRO A 88 -13.56 -11.09 5.82
CA PRO A 88 -12.63 -12.19 5.68
C PRO A 88 -12.09 -12.18 4.26
N ALA A 89 -10.83 -11.82 4.09
CA ALA A 89 -10.11 -11.99 2.83
C ALA A 89 -9.06 -13.08 2.98
N ASP A 90 -8.75 -13.78 1.90
CA ASP A 90 -7.70 -14.79 1.88
C ASP A 90 -6.33 -14.11 1.74
N TYR A 91 -6.27 -13.03 0.98
CA TYR A 91 -5.04 -12.26 0.78
C TYR A 91 -5.31 -10.77 0.57
N ILE A 92 -4.28 -9.99 0.80
CA ILE A 92 -4.19 -8.56 0.44
C ILE A 92 -3.08 -8.42 -0.59
N HIS A 93 -3.39 -7.85 -1.76
CA HIS A 93 -2.40 -7.57 -2.79
C HIS A 93 -2.11 -6.07 -2.84
N CYS A 94 -0.89 -5.71 -2.55
CA CYS A 94 -0.38 -4.35 -2.50
C CYS A 94 0.38 -4.02 -3.79
N PHE A 95 0.13 -2.85 -4.38
CA PHE A 95 0.71 -2.42 -5.65
C PHE A 95 1.46 -1.09 -5.51
N GLY A 96 2.73 -1.09 -5.88
CA GLY A 96 3.54 0.12 -5.96
C GLY A 96 3.85 0.79 -4.62
N TRP A 97 4.51 1.93 -4.68
CA TRP A 97 5.05 2.62 -3.51
C TRP A 97 4.00 3.09 -2.50
N MET A 98 2.83 3.56 -2.98
CA MET A 98 1.76 4.06 -2.11
C MET A 98 1.21 3.03 -1.11
N THR A 99 1.44 1.76 -1.36
CA THR A 99 0.97 0.66 -0.51
C THR A 99 2.09 -0.01 0.30
N ALA A 100 3.32 0.49 0.18
CA ALA A 100 4.51 -0.20 0.70
C ALA A 100 4.55 -0.38 2.22
N LEU A 101 3.88 0.48 2.99
CA LEU A 101 3.78 0.32 4.45
C LEU A 101 2.72 -0.69 4.90
N ILE A 102 1.78 -1.10 4.04
CA ILE A 102 0.72 -2.04 4.41
C ILE A 102 1.29 -3.39 4.87
N PRO A 103 2.21 -4.05 4.14
CA PRO A 103 2.82 -5.31 4.59
C PRO A 103 3.44 -5.20 5.98
N PHE A 104 4.22 -4.17 6.20
CA PHE A 104 4.87 -3.89 7.48
C PHE A 104 3.86 -3.69 8.61
N TYR A 105 2.89 -2.82 8.43
CA TYR A 105 1.88 -2.54 9.45
C TYR A 105 1.08 -3.78 9.84
N LEU A 106 0.70 -4.60 8.86
CA LEU A 106 -0.03 -5.84 9.12
C LEU A 106 0.80 -6.85 9.94
N LYS A 107 2.10 -6.94 9.66
CA LYS A 107 3.01 -7.87 10.37
C LYS A 107 3.57 -7.31 11.69
N THR A 108 3.34 -6.03 12.00
CA THR A 108 3.85 -5.37 13.21
C THR A 108 2.74 -4.77 14.05
N ALA A 109 2.30 -3.54 13.76
CA ALA A 109 1.29 -2.81 14.53
C ALA A 109 -0.04 -3.55 14.67
N TYR A 110 -0.43 -4.34 13.67
CA TYR A 110 -1.70 -5.07 13.63
C TYR A 110 -1.53 -6.60 13.73
N LYS A 111 -0.34 -7.09 14.05
CA LYS A 111 -0.04 -8.54 14.11
C LYS A 111 -0.96 -9.37 15.01
N ASN A 112 -1.54 -8.75 16.02
CA ASN A 112 -2.42 -9.40 16.99
C ASN A 112 -3.90 -9.15 16.70
N ASP A 113 -4.24 -8.40 15.65
CA ASP A 113 -5.63 -8.16 15.26
C ASP A 113 -6.23 -9.45 14.67
N PRO A 114 -7.36 -9.96 15.24
CA PRO A 114 -7.91 -11.27 14.86
C PRO A 114 -8.49 -11.30 13.43
N ILE A 115 -8.75 -10.15 12.83
CA ILE A 115 -9.24 -10.03 11.45
C ILE A 115 -8.04 -9.97 10.48
N LEU A 116 -7.05 -9.16 10.82
CA LEU A 116 -5.97 -8.76 9.92
C LEU A 116 -4.78 -9.74 9.88
N ASN A 117 -4.58 -10.53 10.95
CA ASN A 117 -3.43 -11.42 11.07
C ASN A 117 -3.52 -12.70 10.23
N LYS A 118 -4.65 -12.93 9.55
CA LYS A 118 -4.92 -14.15 8.76
C LYS A 118 -4.60 -13.99 7.28
N PHE A 119 -4.41 -12.77 6.82
CA PHE A 119 -4.20 -12.52 5.39
C PHE A 119 -2.80 -12.95 4.93
N LYS A 120 -2.73 -13.60 3.79
CA LYS A 120 -1.50 -13.65 2.99
C LYS A 120 -1.27 -12.29 2.35
N ILE A 121 -0.06 -11.81 2.36
CA ILE A 121 0.29 -10.49 1.84
C ILE A 121 1.13 -10.64 0.58
N ILE A 122 0.61 -10.14 -0.53
CA ILE A 122 1.32 -10.13 -1.81
C ILE A 122 1.72 -8.68 -2.10
N TYR A 123 2.94 -8.49 -2.55
CA TYR A 123 3.44 -7.18 -2.94
C TYR A 123 3.93 -7.18 -4.39
N THR A 124 3.48 -6.20 -5.16
CA THR A 124 3.95 -5.97 -6.53
C THR A 124 4.77 -4.69 -6.60
N PRO A 125 6.11 -4.79 -6.60
CA PRO A 125 6.97 -3.65 -6.87
C PRO A 125 6.89 -3.24 -8.33
N TYR A 126 6.86 -1.93 -8.59
CA TYR A 126 7.03 -1.33 -9.91
C TYR A 126 8.32 -0.52 -9.96
N LYS A 127 8.79 -0.26 -11.18
CA LYS A 127 9.77 0.80 -11.38
C LYS A 127 9.05 2.15 -11.33
N GLU A 128 9.26 2.88 -10.26
CA GLU A 128 8.61 4.17 -10.00
C GLU A 128 9.67 5.18 -9.54
N ASP A 129 9.61 6.38 -10.11
CA ASP A 129 10.46 7.48 -9.61
C ASP A 129 9.80 8.12 -8.39
N ILE A 130 10.34 7.82 -7.24
CA ILE A 130 9.92 8.36 -5.93
C ILE A 130 10.98 9.31 -5.33
N SER A 131 11.88 9.80 -6.18
CA SER A 131 12.93 10.73 -5.76
C SER A 131 12.34 12.00 -5.15
N GLY A 132 12.82 12.37 -3.98
CA GLY A 132 12.35 13.55 -3.27
C GLY A 132 10.97 13.43 -2.62
N PHE A 133 10.36 12.24 -2.57
CA PHE A 133 9.07 12.02 -1.91
C PHE A 133 9.19 11.92 -0.39
N PHE A 134 10.37 11.55 0.12
CA PHE A 134 10.59 11.26 1.53
C PHE A 134 11.58 12.25 2.14
N THR A 135 11.29 12.63 3.38
CA THR A 135 12.12 13.52 4.18
C THR A 135 12.79 12.74 5.33
N PRO A 136 13.76 13.34 6.05
CA PRO A 136 14.30 12.73 7.27
C PRO A 136 13.24 12.43 8.36
N LYS A 137 12.06 13.05 8.29
CA LYS A 137 10.94 12.81 9.21
C LYS A 137 10.08 11.60 8.85
N PHE A 138 10.38 10.91 7.76
CA PHE A 138 9.59 9.75 7.31
C PHE A 138 9.37 8.71 8.40
N LEU A 139 10.40 8.39 9.18
CA LEU A 139 10.29 7.39 10.24
C LEU A 139 9.29 7.81 11.33
N ASP A 140 9.35 9.07 11.75
CA ASP A 140 8.43 9.60 12.77
C ASP A 140 6.98 9.53 12.27
N LYS A 141 6.73 9.98 11.05
CA LYS A 141 5.39 9.96 10.43
C LYS A 141 4.85 8.55 10.18
N ALA A 142 5.72 7.61 9.82
CA ALA A 142 5.35 6.22 9.57
C ALA A 142 5.24 5.39 10.86
N SER A 143 5.67 5.90 12.01
CA SER A 143 5.55 5.27 13.32
C SER A 143 4.12 5.43 13.86
N ILE A 144 3.20 4.60 13.35
CA ILE A 144 1.79 4.63 13.76
C ILE A 144 1.52 3.76 14.99
N ASN A 145 0.46 4.08 15.70
CA ASN A 145 -0.02 3.35 16.88
C ASN A 145 1.07 3.28 17.98
N ASN A 146 1.67 2.12 18.19
CA ASN A 146 2.72 1.86 19.18
C ASN A 146 4.06 1.47 18.55
N LEU A 147 4.25 1.78 17.27
CA LEU A 147 5.53 1.60 16.60
C LEU A 147 6.46 2.76 16.95
N GLU A 148 7.73 2.42 17.10
CA GLU A 148 8.80 3.39 17.28
C GLU A 148 9.58 3.54 15.95
N PRO A 149 10.30 4.65 15.71
CA PRO A 149 11.12 4.82 14.52
C PRO A 149 12.13 3.69 14.27
N GLU A 150 12.57 3.02 15.33
CA GLU A 150 13.46 1.87 15.28
C GLU A 150 12.84 0.65 14.59
N ASP A 151 11.54 0.47 14.67
CA ASP A 151 10.83 -0.63 14.02
C ASP A 151 10.85 -0.51 12.50
N LEU A 152 11.01 0.71 11.99
CA LEU A 152 11.07 1.04 10.57
C LEU A 152 12.48 0.91 9.97
N LYS A 153 13.49 0.44 10.71
CA LYS A 153 14.85 0.21 10.18
C LYS A 153 14.90 -0.57 8.87
N PRO A 154 14.01 -1.55 8.59
CA PRO A 154 13.98 -2.23 7.29
C PRO A 154 13.74 -1.31 6.09
N PHE A 155 13.16 -0.14 6.33
CA PHE A 155 12.90 0.89 5.31
C PHE A 155 14.05 1.87 5.11
N MET A 156 15.17 1.65 5.79
CA MET A 156 16.31 2.56 5.73
C MET A 156 17.59 1.84 5.34
N LYS A 157 18.37 2.49 4.49
CA LYS A 157 19.74 2.08 4.20
C LYS A 157 20.63 3.31 4.31
N ASN A 158 21.53 3.31 5.30
CA ASN A 158 22.27 4.50 5.70
C ASN A 158 21.31 5.62 6.14
N LYS A 159 21.17 6.66 5.32
CA LYS A 159 20.24 7.79 5.56
C LYS A 159 19.12 7.86 4.52
N ASP A 160 19.11 6.93 3.57
CA ASP A 160 18.16 6.92 2.47
C ASP A 160 16.98 5.99 2.78
N VAL A 161 15.78 6.40 2.40
CA VAL A 161 14.58 5.58 2.48
C VAL A 161 14.62 4.54 1.35
N THR A 162 14.63 3.25 1.72
CA THR A 162 14.56 2.10 0.82
C THR A 162 13.19 1.46 0.94
N LEU A 163 12.18 2.19 0.46
CA LEU A 163 10.77 1.90 0.71
C LEU A 163 10.35 0.52 0.21
N ILE A 164 10.70 0.20 -1.02
CA ILE A 164 10.29 -1.06 -1.68
C ILE A 164 10.97 -2.25 -1.00
N GLU A 165 12.27 -2.14 -0.74
CA GLU A 165 13.03 -3.18 -0.06
C GLU A 165 12.49 -3.46 1.36
N GLY A 166 12.07 -2.38 2.05
CA GLY A 166 11.41 -2.50 3.35
C GLY A 166 10.09 -3.26 3.26
N ALA A 167 9.25 -2.95 2.28
CA ALA A 167 7.97 -3.64 2.06
C ALA A 167 8.15 -5.13 1.78
N LEU A 168 9.12 -5.48 0.93
CA LEU A 168 9.42 -6.86 0.56
C LEU A 168 9.76 -7.76 1.76
N ALA A 169 10.32 -7.19 2.82
CA ALA A 169 10.69 -7.95 4.02
C ALA A 169 9.49 -8.49 4.81
N PHE A 170 8.28 -8.01 4.52
CA PHE A 170 7.06 -8.33 5.27
C PHE A 170 5.98 -8.98 4.40
N THR A 171 6.32 -9.48 3.22
CA THR A 171 5.39 -10.11 2.28
C THR A 171 5.42 -11.63 2.36
N ASP A 172 4.31 -12.26 2.01
CA ASP A 172 4.20 -13.72 1.88
C ASP A 172 4.34 -14.17 0.42
N GLY A 173 4.25 -13.25 -0.56
CA GLY A 173 4.47 -13.50 -1.97
C GLY A 173 4.80 -12.23 -2.73
N ILE A 174 5.50 -12.34 -3.85
CA ILE A 174 5.93 -11.23 -4.68
C ILE A 174 5.53 -11.48 -6.12
N ILE A 175 4.96 -10.46 -6.77
CA ILE A 175 4.72 -10.47 -8.22
C ILE A 175 5.49 -9.29 -8.81
N ILE A 176 6.40 -9.53 -9.74
CA ILE A 176 7.19 -8.47 -10.36
C ILE A 176 6.29 -7.67 -11.32
N GLY A 177 6.13 -6.38 -11.05
CA GLY A 177 5.21 -5.50 -11.79
C GLY A 177 5.82 -4.77 -12.99
N SER A 178 7.15 -4.70 -13.08
CA SER A 178 7.88 -4.08 -14.19
C SER A 178 8.99 -4.98 -14.67
N GLU A 179 9.19 -5.06 -15.98
CA GLU A 179 10.23 -5.87 -16.61
C GLU A 179 11.65 -5.42 -16.20
N ASP A 180 11.81 -4.11 -15.99
CA ASP A 180 13.07 -3.43 -15.72
C ASP A 180 13.15 -2.84 -14.30
N LEU A 181 12.83 -3.62 -13.27
CA LEU A 181 12.96 -3.19 -11.89
C LEU A 181 14.37 -2.69 -11.56
N ASP A 182 14.45 -1.75 -10.62
CA ASP A 182 15.71 -1.24 -10.11
C ASP A 182 16.60 -2.36 -9.57
N GLU A 183 17.89 -2.22 -9.78
CA GLU A 183 18.88 -3.25 -9.40
C GLU A 183 18.88 -3.53 -7.88
N SER A 184 18.63 -2.51 -7.06
CA SER A 184 18.54 -2.63 -5.61
C SER A 184 17.35 -3.50 -5.20
N VAL A 185 16.20 -3.29 -5.80
CA VAL A 185 14.96 -4.05 -5.57
C VAL A 185 15.15 -5.50 -6.04
N THR A 186 15.71 -5.69 -7.24
CA THR A 186 16.01 -7.03 -7.77
C THR A 186 16.97 -7.81 -6.85
N LYS A 187 18.00 -7.16 -6.32
CA LYS A 187 18.91 -7.74 -5.35
C LYS A 187 18.22 -8.07 -4.02
N ALA A 188 17.31 -7.23 -3.57
CA ALA A 188 16.54 -7.50 -2.36
C ALA A 188 15.66 -8.74 -2.53
N ILE A 189 14.92 -8.85 -3.63
CA ILE A 189 14.09 -10.03 -3.94
C ILE A 189 14.92 -11.31 -3.93
N LYS A 190 16.08 -11.33 -4.59
CA LYS A 190 16.97 -12.50 -4.65
C LYS A 190 17.53 -12.96 -3.30
N LYS A 191 17.55 -12.09 -2.30
CA LYS A 191 18.00 -12.42 -0.93
C LYS A 191 16.92 -13.06 -0.08
N LEU A 192 15.66 -12.88 -0.43
CA LEU A 192 14.55 -13.47 0.31
C LEU A 192 14.50 -14.97 0.05
N LYS A 193 14.43 -15.73 1.15
CA LYS A 193 14.37 -17.20 1.09
C LYS A 193 12.95 -17.67 1.46
N GLY A 194 12.44 -18.62 0.68
CA GLY A 194 11.14 -19.23 0.99
C GLY A 194 9.92 -18.36 0.65
N ILE A 195 10.12 -17.20 0.03
CA ILE A 195 9.02 -16.36 -0.48
C ILE A 195 8.81 -16.68 -1.95
N PRO A 196 7.60 -17.14 -2.35
CA PRO A 196 7.30 -17.36 -3.76
C PRO A 196 7.34 -16.04 -4.55
N VAL A 197 7.94 -16.10 -5.72
CA VAL A 197 8.06 -14.94 -6.63
C VAL A 197 7.51 -15.34 -7.99
N LEU A 198 6.58 -14.54 -8.51
CA LEU A 198 6.14 -14.57 -9.89
C LEU A 198 6.90 -13.49 -10.66
N ASP A 199 7.61 -13.89 -11.70
CA ASP A 199 8.30 -12.96 -12.60
C ASP A 199 7.30 -12.06 -13.34
N TYR A 200 7.82 -11.00 -13.99
CA TYR A 200 6.99 -10.11 -14.78
C TYR A 200 6.17 -10.87 -15.83
N VAL A 201 4.87 -10.58 -15.85
CA VAL A 201 3.92 -11.22 -16.76
C VAL A 201 3.30 -10.17 -17.67
N PRO A 202 3.40 -10.32 -19.00
CA PRO A 202 2.69 -9.46 -19.95
C PRO A 202 1.17 -9.49 -19.75
N LEU A 203 0.51 -8.38 -20.10
CA LEU A 203 -0.92 -8.16 -19.81
C LEU A 203 -1.83 -9.29 -20.32
N GLU A 204 -1.52 -9.85 -21.49
CA GLU A 204 -2.27 -10.95 -22.11
C GLU A 204 -2.31 -12.24 -21.27
N ASN A 205 -1.27 -12.49 -20.49
CA ASN A 205 -1.13 -13.68 -19.64
C ASN A 205 -1.46 -13.41 -18.16
N MET A 206 -1.54 -12.14 -17.77
CA MET A 206 -1.64 -11.70 -16.38
C MET A 206 -2.77 -12.38 -15.62
N LYS A 207 -3.97 -12.48 -16.22
CA LYS A 207 -5.12 -13.08 -15.55
C LYS A 207 -4.86 -14.53 -15.16
N LYS A 208 -4.27 -15.33 -16.04
CA LYS A 208 -4.00 -16.74 -15.80
C LYS A 208 -2.91 -16.92 -14.75
N GLU A 209 -1.77 -16.32 -14.98
CA GLU A 209 -0.58 -16.47 -14.14
C GLU A 209 -0.81 -15.94 -12.71
N TYR A 210 -1.52 -14.80 -12.57
CA TYR A 210 -1.85 -14.25 -11.25
C TYR A 210 -2.81 -15.17 -10.49
N MET A 211 -3.82 -15.74 -11.16
CA MET A 211 -4.76 -16.66 -10.51
C MET A 211 -4.06 -17.93 -10.04
N GLU A 212 -3.17 -18.49 -10.86
CA GLU A 212 -2.37 -19.66 -10.50
C GLU A 212 -1.46 -19.35 -9.29
N PHE A 213 -0.83 -18.17 -9.29
CA PHE A 213 0.01 -17.72 -8.16
C PHE A 213 -0.79 -17.54 -6.87
N TYR A 214 -1.97 -16.90 -6.94
CA TYR A 214 -2.84 -16.72 -5.76
C TYR A 214 -3.29 -18.05 -5.18
N ASN A 215 -3.76 -18.99 -6.03
CA ASN A 215 -4.22 -20.29 -5.58
C ASN A 215 -3.10 -21.06 -4.88
N LYS A 216 -1.90 -21.08 -5.46
CA LYS A 216 -0.74 -21.72 -4.85
C LYS A 216 -0.40 -21.12 -3.48
N LEU A 217 -0.44 -19.80 -3.36
CA LEU A 217 -0.10 -19.13 -2.11
C LEU A 217 -1.11 -19.38 -0.97
N ILE A 218 -2.39 -19.59 -1.32
CA ILE A 218 -3.46 -19.87 -0.34
C ILE A 218 -3.41 -21.33 0.13
N GLU A 219 -3.01 -22.25 -0.74
CA GLU A 219 -2.91 -23.68 -0.42
C GLU A 219 -1.72 -24.03 0.48
N GLU A 220 -0.71 -23.16 0.55
CA GLU A 220 0.46 -23.26 1.46
C GLU A 220 0.15 -22.67 2.85
#